data_386d43cda5ddeca8cc8b86376e521b8a
#
_entry.id   386d43cda5ddeca8cc8b86376e521b8a
#
_cell.length_a   1.000
_cell.length_b   1.000
_cell.length_c   1.000
_cell.angle_alpha   90.00
_cell.angle_beta   90.00
_cell.angle_gamma   90.00
#
_symmetry.space_group_name_H-M   'P 1'
#
loop_
_entity.id
_entity.type
_entity.pdbx_description
1 polymer ?
#
loop_
_entity_poly.entity_id
_entity_poly.type
_entity_poly.pdbx_seq_one_letter_code
_entity_poly.pdbx_strand_id
1 'polypeptide(L)'
;EGKKALFTHPVLSYNILKTSSFSLPICLGALEHHERENGLGYPRGLTKEKISMYGKIIAVACSYEAATSPRPYKEAQDASSGIVEMIKNTNNQYDETILKALLFSLSFYPVGMYVHLSNGKIGKVIDVNPDDPRFPIIQLYGQRKSSGDPVIIQTKADSTMIKRPLSKEELKNIDRNSV
;
A
#
# COMPACT_ATOMS: atom_id res chain seq x y z
N GLU A 1 -26.66 13.42 11.31
CA GLU A 1 -25.82 14.61 10.93
C GLU A 1 -24.42 14.21 10.46
N GLY A 2 -23.69 13.31 11.14
CA GLY A 2 -22.31 12.92 10.77
C GLY A 2 -22.15 12.31 9.37
N LYS A 3 -23.09 11.49 8.89
CA LYS A 3 -23.04 10.94 7.53
C LYS A 3 -23.18 12.02 6.44
N LYS A 4 -24.00 13.05 6.66
CA LYS A 4 -24.18 14.14 5.68
C LYS A 4 -22.90 14.97 5.53
N ALA A 5 -22.19 15.25 6.63
CA ALA A 5 -20.90 15.94 6.59
C ALA A 5 -19.83 15.14 5.83
N LEU A 6 -19.83 13.82 5.95
CA LEU A 6 -18.90 12.95 5.23
C LEU A 6 -19.03 13.08 3.71
N PHE A 7 -20.24 13.18 3.17
CA PHE A 7 -20.49 13.29 1.73
C PHE A 7 -20.26 14.69 1.16
N THR A 8 -20.15 15.73 2.02
CA THR A 8 -19.97 17.12 1.58
C THR A 8 -18.53 17.58 1.56
N HIS A 9 -17.60 16.90 2.28
CA HIS A 9 -16.21 17.36 2.38
C HIS A 9 -15.48 17.48 1.04
N PRO A 10 -15.71 16.66 -0.03
CA PRO A 10 -15.02 16.85 -1.29
C PRO A 10 -15.37 18.20 -1.95
N VAL A 11 -16.66 18.58 -1.86
CA VAL A 11 -17.13 19.86 -2.40
C VAL A 11 -16.56 21.04 -1.59
N LEU A 12 -16.51 20.92 -0.25
CA LEU A 12 -15.92 21.93 0.61
C LEU A 12 -14.42 22.09 0.34
N SER A 13 -13.69 20.98 0.23
CA SER A 13 -12.25 20.98 -0.11
C SER A 13 -11.98 21.62 -1.46
N TYR A 14 -12.78 21.30 -2.48
CA TYR A 14 -12.69 21.93 -3.78
C TYR A 14 -12.86 23.47 -3.69
N ASN A 15 -13.88 23.93 -2.98
CA ASN A 15 -14.15 25.37 -2.83
C ASN A 15 -13.01 26.10 -2.11
N ILE A 16 -12.48 25.52 -1.04
CA ILE A 16 -11.34 26.08 -0.29
C ILE A 16 -10.11 26.18 -1.20
N LEU A 17 -9.75 25.11 -1.91
CA LEU A 17 -8.59 25.11 -2.80
C LEU A 17 -8.77 26.09 -3.96
N LYS A 18 -9.97 26.17 -4.53
CA LYS A 18 -10.27 27.10 -5.62
C LYS A 18 -10.17 28.57 -5.18
N THR A 19 -10.72 28.91 -4.02
CA THR A 19 -10.61 30.27 -3.47
C THR A 19 -9.18 30.64 -3.06
N SER A 20 -8.36 29.64 -2.72
CA SER A 20 -6.92 29.79 -2.44
C SER A 20 -6.04 29.78 -3.70
N SER A 21 -6.63 29.90 -4.90
CA SER A 21 -5.94 30.00 -6.20
C SER A 21 -5.11 28.76 -6.57
N PHE A 22 -5.43 27.56 -6.05
CA PHE A 22 -4.82 26.33 -6.52
C PHE A 22 -5.24 26.01 -7.95
N SER A 23 -4.38 25.30 -8.69
CA SER A 23 -4.66 24.90 -10.06
C SER A 23 -5.85 23.94 -10.14
N LEU A 24 -6.58 23.99 -11.24
CA LEU A 24 -7.78 23.16 -11.45
C LEU A 24 -7.55 21.66 -11.24
N PRO A 25 -6.43 21.04 -11.72
CA PRO A 25 -6.17 19.63 -11.47
C PRO A 25 -6.10 19.26 -9.98
N ILE A 26 -5.52 20.10 -9.14
CA ILE A 26 -5.45 19.91 -7.68
C ILE A 26 -6.86 19.97 -7.07
N CYS A 27 -7.64 20.99 -7.47
CA CYS A 27 -9.02 21.15 -7.01
C CYS A 27 -9.89 19.96 -7.40
N LEU A 28 -9.74 19.44 -8.64
CA LEU A 28 -10.46 18.27 -9.12
C LEU A 28 -10.05 17.00 -8.35
N GLY A 29 -8.77 16.83 -8.06
CA GLY A 29 -8.31 15.73 -7.21
C GLY A 29 -9.03 15.69 -5.87
N ALA A 30 -9.16 16.83 -5.20
CA ALA A 30 -9.89 16.95 -3.94
C ALA A 30 -11.41 16.74 -4.09
N LEU A 31 -12.00 17.12 -5.23
CA LEU A 31 -13.43 16.94 -5.49
C LEU A 31 -13.79 15.47 -5.78
N GLU A 32 -12.92 14.76 -6.49
CA GLU A 32 -13.23 13.50 -7.16
C GLU A 32 -12.68 12.25 -6.46
N HIS A 33 -11.92 12.40 -5.37
CA HIS A 33 -11.26 11.27 -4.72
C HIS A 33 -12.21 10.20 -4.14
N HIS A 34 -13.48 10.49 -4.05
CA HIS A 34 -14.53 9.52 -3.70
C HIS A 34 -15.39 9.09 -4.90
N GLU A 35 -15.10 9.56 -6.10
CA GLU A 35 -15.69 9.00 -7.31
C GLU A 35 -15.18 7.57 -7.54
N ARG A 36 -15.98 6.77 -8.24
CA ARG A 36 -15.65 5.38 -8.58
C ARG A 36 -15.94 5.17 -10.06
N GLU A 37 -15.08 4.50 -10.79
CA GLU A 37 -15.20 4.31 -12.25
C GLU A 37 -16.51 3.66 -12.67
N ASN A 38 -17.14 2.89 -11.80
CA ASN A 38 -18.47 2.29 -12.01
C ASN A 38 -19.64 3.26 -11.78
N GLY A 39 -19.38 4.55 -11.48
CA GLY A 39 -20.40 5.57 -11.26
C GLY A 39 -21.12 5.52 -9.92
N LEU A 40 -20.71 4.63 -9.01
CA LEU A 40 -21.32 4.49 -7.67
C LEU A 40 -20.61 5.36 -6.61
N GLY A 41 -19.69 6.22 -7.03
CA GLY A 41 -18.99 7.17 -6.16
C GLY A 41 -19.78 8.46 -5.91
N TYR A 42 -19.14 9.42 -5.27
CA TYR A 42 -19.69 10.73 -4.97
C TYR A 42 -18.62 11.83 -5.08
N PRO A 43 -18.97 13.11 -5.20
CA PRO A 43 -20.30 13.72 -5.08
C PRO A 43 -21.11 13.76 -6.36
N ARG A 44 -20.54 13.43 -7.53
CA ARG A 44 -21.18 13.61 -8.83
C ARG A 44 -21.60 12.30 -9.51
N GLY A 45 -21.13 11.14 -9.01
CA GLY A 45 -21.38 9.83 -9.63
C GLY A 45 -20.76 9.72 -11.02
N LEU A 46 -19.51 10.18 -11.16
CA LEU A 46 -18.81 10.16 -12.44
C LEU A 46 -18.38 8.75 -12.81
N THR A 47 -18.42 8.47 -14.11
CA THR A 47 -17.88 7.24 -14.69
C THR A 47 -16.47 7.46 -15.26
N LYS A 48 -15.77 6.39 -15.48
CA LYS A 48 -14.37 6.20 -15.88
C LYS A 48 -13.70 7.41 -16.56
N GLU A 49 -14.17 7.81 -17.74
CA GLU A 49 -13.53 8.85 -18.56
C GLU A 49 -13.75 10.27 -18.03
N LYS A 50 -14.75 10.43 -17.16
CA LYS A 50 -15.14 11.73 -16.60
C LYS A 50 -14.38 12.07 -15.31
N ILE A 51 -13.71 11.09 -14.69
CA ILE A 51 -12.90 11.30 -13.49
C ILE A 51 -11.51 11.75 -13.91
N SER A 52 -11.03 12.83 -13.33
CA SER A 52 -9.66 13.33 -13.59
C SER A 52 -8.61 12.33 -13.12
N MET A 53 -7.43 12.35 -13.75
CA MET A 53 -6.30 11.49 -13.36
C MET A 53 -5.93 11.68 -11.88
N TYR A 54 -5.92 12.92 -11.39
CA TYR A 54 -5.66 13.20 -9.96
C TYR A 54 -6.72 12.61 -9.05
N GLY A 55 -8.01 12.71 -9.44
CA GLY A 55 -9.11 12.09 -8.72
C GLY A 55 -8.95 10.57 -8.61
N LYS A 56 -8.59 9.90 -9.71
CA LYS A 56 -8.34 8.44 -9.75
C LYS A 56 -7.17 8.02 -8.86
N ILE A 57 -6.04 8.74 -8.93
CA ILE A 57 -4.85 8.45 -8.12
C ILE A 57 -5.17 8.59 -6.63
N ILE A 58 -5.80 9.70 -6.24
CA ILE A 58 -6.14 9.95 -4.84
C ILE A 58 -7.20 8.96 -4.34
N ALA A 59 -8.18 8.58 -5.19
CA ALA A 59 -9.19 7.58 -4.85
C ALA A 59 -8.57 6.22 -4.48
N VAL A 60 -7.56 5.77 -5.24
CA VAL A 60 -6.83 4.53 -4.96
C VAL A 60 -6.01 4.65 -3.67
N ALA A 61 -5.25 5.74 -3.50
CA ALA A 61 -4.44 5.98 -2.31
C ALA A 61 -5.28 6.09 -1.02
N CYS A 62 -6.38 6.84 -1.06
CA CYS A 62 -7.30 7.00 0.06
C CYS A 62 -7.98 5.69 0.46
N SER A 63 -8.35 4.87 -0.53
CA SER A 63 -8.97 3.57 -0.27
C SER A 63 -7.98 2.58 0.33
N TYR A 64 -6.74 2.60 -0.12
CA TYR A 64 -5.66 1.80 0.46
C TYR A 64 -5.39 2.20 1.92
N GLU A 65 -5.26 3.50 2.20
CA GLU A 65 -5.10 4.00 3.56
C GLU A 65 -6.26 3.55 4.46
N ALA A 66 -7.49 3.69 3.96
CA ALA A 66 -8.68 3.27 4.70
C ALA A 66 -8.75 1.76 4.98
N ALA A 67 -8.15 0.93 4.13
CA ALA A 67 -8.09 -0.52 4.30
C ALA A 67 -7.01 -0.93 5.31
N THR A 68 -5.87 -0.24 5.33
CA THR A 68 -4.68 -0.61 6.11
C THR A 68 -4.55 0.11 7.44
N SER A 69 -5.20 1.27 7.63
CA SER A 69 -5.14 2.01 8.90
C SER A 69 -6.08 1.43 9.97
N PRO A 70 -5.66 1.41 11.24
CA PRO A 70 -6.50 0.98 12.35
C PRO A 70 -7.66 1.96 12.54
N ARG A 71 -8.87 1.44 12.77
CA ARG A 71 -10.08 2.23 13.04
C ARG A 71 -10.75 1.70 14.32
N PRO A 72 -11.56 2.51 15.03
CA PRO A 72 -12.18 2.09 16.28
C PRO A 72 -12.99 0.79 16.19
N TYR A 73 -13.40 0.39 14.99
CA TYR A 73 -14.23 -0.78 14.70
C TYR A 73 -13.58 -1.78 13.72
N LYS A 74 -12.31 -1.58 13.34
CA LYS A 74 -11.57 -2.46 12.43
C LYS A 74 -10.09 -2.48 12.81
N GLU A 75 -9.54 -3.68 13.06
CA GLU A 75 -8.10 -3.84 13.21
C GLU A 75 -7.38 -3.49 11.89
N ALA A 76 -6.16 -2.96 12.01
CA ALA A 76 -5.33 -2.70 10.85
C ALA A 76 -5.06 -4.00 10.09
N GLN A 77 -5.32 -4.01 8.81
CA GLN A 77 -4.85 -5.07 7.94
C GLN A 77 -3.39 -4.83 7.58
N ASP A 78 -2.63 -5.90 7.33
CA ASP A 78 -1.32 -5.74 6.72
C ASP A 78 -1.45 -5.17 5.29
N ALA A 79 -0.39 -4.52 4.81
CA ALA A 79 -0.37 -3.85 3.52
C ALA A 79 -0.80 -4.76 2.36
N SER A 80 -0.37 -6.02 2.38
CA SER A 80 -0.68 -7.00 1.34
C SER A 80 -2.15 -7.38 1.33
N SER A 81 -2.74 -7.61 2.50
CA SER A 81 -4.16 -7.96 2.65
C SER A 81 -5.08 -6.81 2.20
N GLY A 82 -4.74 -5.56 2.54
CA GLY A 82 -5.50 -4.39 2.08
C GLY A 82 -5.55 -4.27 0.55
N ILE A 83 -4.42 -4.50 -0.10
CA ILE A 83 -4.34 -4.48 -1.57
C ILE A 83 -5.13 -5.63 -2.18
N VAL A 84 -4.99 -6.85 -1.65
CA VAL A 84 -5.74 -8.03 -2.14
C VAL A 84 -7.24 -7.80 -2.01
N GLU A 85 -7.70 -7.19 -0.91
CA GLU A 85 -9.10 -6.81 -0.74
C GLU A 85 -9.54 -5.80 -1.81
N MET A 86 -8.73 -4.77 -2.07
CA MET A 86 -9.03 -3.79 -3.12
C MET A 86 -9.13 -4.43 -4.51
N ILE A 87 -8.24 -5.38 -4.85
CA ILE A 87 -8.27 -6.08 -6.14
C ILE A 87 -9.49 -6.99 -6.25
N LYS A 88 -9.79 -7.77 -5.22
CA LYS A 88 -10.92 -8.71 -5.22
C LYS A 88 -12.28 -8.02 -5.27
N ASN A 89 -12.40 -6.87 -4.61
CA ASN A 89 -13.64 -6.12 -4.47
C ASN A 89 -13.78 -4.99 -5.50
N THR A 90 -13.04 -5.06 -6.62
CA THR A 90 -12.97 -3.92 -7.54
C THR A 90 -14.29 -3.58 -8.20
N ASN A 91 -15.13 -4.53 -8.57
CA ASN A 91 -16.36 -4.27 -9.34
C ASN A 91 -16.19 -3.06 -10.30
N ASN A 92 -15.02 -2.92 -10.93
CA ASN A 92 -14.62 -1.77 -11.76
C ASN A 92 -14.69 -0.42 -11.02
N GLN A 93 -14.35 -0.38 -9.73
CA GLN A 93 -14.36 0.87 -8.93
C GLN A 93 -13.14 1.75 -9.21
N TYR A 94 -11.99 1.15 -9.54
CA TYR A 94 -10.71 1.83 -9.67
C TYR A 94 -10.10 1.59 -11.05
N ASP A 95 -9.29 2.56 -11.49
CA ASP A 95 -8.45 2.41 -12.68
C ASP A 95 -7.40 1.31 -12.44
N GLU A 96 -7.39 0.30 -13.30
CA GLU A 96 -6.50 -0.86 -13.17
C GLU A 96 -5.02 -0.48 -13.28
N THR A 97 -4.69 0.52 -14.11
CA THR A 97 -3.31 0.96 -14.31
C THR A 97 -2.79 1.63 -13.05
N ILE A 98 -3.61 2.49 -12.42
CA ILE A 98 -3.25 3.16 -11.17
C ILE A 98 -3.17 2.15 -10.02
N LEU A 99 -4.11 1.19 -9.97
CA LEU A 99 -4.08 0.13 -8.96
C LEU A 99 -2.82 -0.74 -9.10
N LYS A 100 -2.43 -1.10 -10.32
CA LYS A 100 -1.17 -1.79 -10.61
C LYS A 100 0.05 -0.95 -10.21
N ALA A 101 0.06 0.35 -10.51
CA ALA A 101 1.14 1.25 -10.11
C ALA A 101 1.28 1.33 -8.59
N LEU A 102 0.16 1.38 -7.84
CA LEU A 102 0.18 1.29 -6.38
C LEU A 102 0.80 -0.04 -5.91
N LEU A 103 0.39 -1.16 -6.50
CA LEU A 103 0.94 -2.48 -6.21
C LEU A 103 2.46 -2.54 -6.40
N PHE A 104 2.97 -1.94 -7.48
CA PHE A 104 4.41 -1.87 -7.73
C PHE A 104 5.14 -0.91 -6.79
N SER A 105 4.51 0.17 -6.36
CA SER A 105 5.10 1.15 -5.44
C SER A 105 5.09 0.72 -3.99
N LEU A 106 4.14 -0.13 -3.61
CA LEU A 106 4.07 -0.70 -2.27
C LEU A 106 4.89 -1.98 -2.23
N SER A 107 5.96 -1.96 -1.46
CA SER A 107 6.70 -3.19 -1.19
C SER A 107 5.78 -4.21 -0.52
N PHE A 108 5.62 -5.40 -1.14
CA PHE A 108 4.94 -6.55 -0.51
C PHE A 108 5.57 -6.93 0.84
N TYR A 109 6.82 -6.51 1.02
CA TYR A 109 7.63 -6.78 2.18
C TYR A 109 8.25 -5.46 2.68
N PRO A 110 7.58 -4.72 3.59
CA PRO A 110 8.10 -3.47 4.13
C PRO A 110 9.49 -3.62 4.77
N VAL A 111 10.31 -2.59 4.68
CA VAL A 111 11.60 -2.52 5.37
C VAL A 111 11.37 -2.75 6.86
N GLY A 112 12.20 -3.63 7.45
CA GLY A 112 12.05 -4.07 8.84
C GLY A 112 11.28 -5.38 9.02
N MET A 113 10.53 -5.86 8.02
CA MET A 113 9.80 -7.12 8.09
C MET A 113 10.74 -8.31 8.10
N TYR A 114 10.45 -9.29 8.97
CA TYR A 114 11.13 -10.58 8.97
C TYR A 114 10.35 -11.60 8.14
N VAL A 115 11.08 -12.39 7.35
CA VAL A 115 10.51 -13.32 6.37
C VAL A 115 11.22 -14.68 6.38
N HIS A 116 10.45 -15.74 6.10
CA HIS A 116 11.00 -17.04 5.74
C HIS A 116 11.35 -17.09 4.27
N LEU A 117 12.54 -17.61 3.98
CA LEU A 117 13.06 -17.76 2.62
C LEU A 117 12.86 -19.19 2.10
N SER A 118 12.91 -19.36 0.77
CA SER A 118 12.76 -20.66 0.11
C SER A 118 13.85 -21.68 0.49
N ASN A 119 15.04 -21.20 0.88
CA ASN A 119 16.16 -22.00 1.35
C ASN A 119 16.10 -22.33 2.86
N GLY A 120 14.98 -22.09 3.54
CA GLY A 120 14.76 -22.36 4.95
C GLY A 120 15.34 -21.33 5.92
N LYS A 121 16.06 -20.31 5.44
CA LYS A 121 16.64 -19.26 6.28
C LYS A 121 15.59 -18.19 6.63
N ILE A 122 15.90 -17.42 7.66
CA ILE A 122 15.16 -16.22 8.03
C ILE A 122 15.97 -14.99 7.58
N GLY A 123 15.27 -13.97 7.11
CA GLY A 123 15.87 -12.70 6.76
C GLY A 123 15.02 -11.52 7.18
N LYS A 124 15.66 -10.36 7.32
CA LYS A 124 15.03 -9.07 7.56
C LYS A 124 15.09 -8.25 6.28
N VAL A 125 13.99 -7.74 5.83
CA VAL A 125 13.94 -6.80 4.70
C VAL A 125 14.65 -5.52 5.13
N ILE A 126 15.67 -5.11 4.37
CA ILE A 126 16.46 -3.91 4.67
C ILE A 126 16.30 -2.83 3.61
N ASP A 127 15.90 -3.21 2.40
CA ASP A 127 15.67 -2.25 1.33
C ASP A 127 14.73 -2.83 0.27
N VAL A 128 14.15 -1.94 -0.55
CA VAL A 128 13.27 -2.27 -1.66
C VAL A 128 14.10 -2.37 -2.94
N ASN A 129 13.82 -3.38 -3.75
CA ASN A 129 14.37 -3.43 -5.09
C ASN A 129 13.53 -2.49 -6.01
N PRO A 130 14.11 -1.41 -6.55
CA PRO A 130 13.36 -0.46 -7.38
C PRO A 130 12.91 -1.06 -8.72
N ASP A 131 13.62 -2.07 -9.23
CA ASP A 131 13.29 -2.71 -10.51
C ASP A 131 12.13 -3.70 -10.38
N ASP A 132 12.04 -4.39 -9.23
CA ASP A 132 10.95 -5.30 -8.91
C ASP A 132 10.69 -5.39 -7.41
N PRO A 133 9.69 -4.66 -6.89
CA PRO A 133 9.37 -4.63 -5.45
C PRO A 133 8.98 -5.98 -4.84
N ARG A 134 8.70 -7.00 -5.66
CA ARG A 134 8.42 -8.37 -5.20
C ARG A 134 9.66 -9.08 -4.68
N PHE A 135 10.84 -8.60 -5.05
CA PHE A 135 12.13 -9.19 -4.72
C PHE A 135 13.02 -8.20 -3.95
N PRO A 136 12.69 -7.91 -2.68
CA PRO A 136 13.42 -6.94 -1.87
C PRO A 136 14.84 -7.41 -1.52
N ILE A 137 15.64 -6.49 -0.99
CA ILE A 137 16.96 -6.76 -0.45
C ILE A 137 16.81 -7.22 1.00
N ILE A 138 17.45 -8.33 1.33
CA ILE A 138 17.30 -9.06 2.60
C ILE A 138 18.64 -9.20 3.30
N GLN A 139 18.70 -8.86 4.58
CA GLN A 139 19.77 -9.26 5.48
C GLN A 139 19.42 -10.61 6.10
N LEU A 140 20.29 -11.61 5.94
CA LEU A 140 20.07 -12.93 6.56
C LEU A 140 20.26 -12.85 8.07
N TYR A 141 19.29 -13.39 8.81
CA TYR A 141 19.34 -13.41 10.28
C TYR A 141 20.38 -14.41 10.78
N GLY A 142 21.18 -14.00 11.76
CA GLY A 142 22.22 -14.83 12.37
C GLY A 142 23.39 -15.19 11.46
N GLN A 143 23.48 -14.65 10.25
CA GLN A 143 24.59 -14.92 9.33
C GLN A 143 25.49 -13.70 9.15
N ARG A 144 26.80 -13.95 9.24
CA ARG A 144 27.84 -12.94 9.00
C ARG A 144 28.87 -13.46 8.01
N LYS A 145 29.47 -12.55 7.26
CA LYS A 145 30.63 -12.81 6.42
C LYS A 145 31.86 -13.08 7.27
N SER A 146 32.95 -13.58 6.68
CA SER A 146 34.26 -13.74 7.36
C SER A 146 34.81 -12.41 7.88
N SER A 147 34.41 -11.28 7.31
CA SER A 147 34.71 -9.92 7.76
C SER A 147 33.92 -9.47 9.01
N GLY A 148 32.93 -10.25 9.46
CA GLY A 148 31.99 -9.86 10.52
C GLY A 148 30.74 -9.11 10.06
N ASP A 149 30.68 -8.66 8.79
CA ASP A 149 29.57 -7.93 8.23
C ASP A 149 28.34 -8.83 8.05
N PRO A 150 27.11 -8.27 8.09
CA PRO A 150 25.91 -9.03 7.81
C PRO A 150 25.90 -9.56 6.37
N VAL A 151 25.32 -10.75 6.17
CA VAL A 151 25.11 -11.29 4.83
C VAL A 151 23.84 -10.67 4.25
N ILE A 152 24.01 -9.92 3.16
CA ILE A 152 22.91 -9.27 2.42
C ILE A 152 22.76 -10.00 1.10
N ILE A 153 21.52 -10.30 0.74
CA ILE A 153 21.13 -10.91 -0.54
C ILE A 153 19.99 -10.15 -1.18
N GLN A 154 19.95 -10.15 -2.49
CA GLN A 154 18.75 -9.77 -3.24
C GLN A 154 17.95 -11.03 -3.55
N THR A 155 16.65 -11.02 -3.20
CA THR A 155 15.75 -12.12 -3.58
C THR A 155 15.48 -12.10 -5.08
N LYS A 156 15.23 -13.26 -5.69
CA LYS A 156 14.96 -13.44 -7.12
C LYS A 156 14.06 -14.63 -7.35
N ALA A 157 13.29 -14.61 -8.44
CA ALA A 157 12.36 -15.68 -8.80
C ALA A 157 13.04 -17.04 -9.05
N ASP A 158 14.26 -17.02 -9.59
CA ASP A 158 15.05 -18.19 -9.99
C ASP A 158 16.03 -18.68 -8.93
N SER A 159 16.07 -18.04 -7.75
CA SER A 159 17.01 -18.41 -6.69
C SER A 159 16.35 -18.42 -5.31
N THR A 160 16.64 -17.44 -4.46
CA THR A 160 16.07 -17.33 -3.12
C THR A 160 14.86 -16.42 -3.12
N MET A 161 13.68 -16.99 -2.85
CA MET A 161 12.41 -16.27 -2.76
C MET A 161 11.94 -16.14 -1.31
N ILE A 162 11.09 -15.17 -1.05
CA ILE A 162 10.31 -15.10 0.18
C ILE A 162 9.17 -16.12 0.09
N LYS A 163 9.04 -16.98 1.11
CA LYS A 163 7.90 -17.90 1.26
C LYS A 163 6.72 -17.24 1.95
N ARG A 164 6.98 -16.57 3.07
CA ARG A 164 5.97 -15.89 3.88
C ARG A 164 6.61 -14.94 4.89
N PRO A 165 5.86 -13.96 5.41
CA PRO A 165 6.25 -13.23 6.61
C PRO A 165 6.36 -14.15 7.84
N LEU A 166 7.12 -13.74 8.85
CA LEU A 166 7.09 -14.36 10.17
C LEU A 166 5.81 -13.98 10.92
N SER A 167 5.27 -14.94 11.67
CA SER A 167 4.17 -14.67 12.60
C SER A 167 4.63 -13.84 13.80
N LYS A 168 3.66 -13.25 14.53
CA LYS A 168 3.95 -12.52 15.78
C LYS A 168 4.65 -13.37 16.84
N GLU A 169 4.37 -14.68 16.89
CA GLU A 169 4.99 -15.61 17.83
C GLU A 169 6.43 -15.91 17.45
N GLU A 170 6.71 -16.11 16.16
CA GLU A 170 8.06 -16.33 15.65
C GLU A 170 8.94 -15.09 15.86
N LEU A 171 8.40 -13.88 15.70
CA LEU A 171 9.11 -12.63 15.98
C LEU A 171 9.55 -12.51 17.45
N LYS A 172 8.69 -12.87 18.40
CA LYS A 172 9.05 -12.87 19.84
C LYS A 172 10.24 -13.78 20.14
N ASN A 173 10.38 -14.87 19.42
CA ASN A 173 11.51 -15.79 19.59
C ASN A 173 12.81 -15.24 19.01
N ILE A 174 12.75 -14.42 17.94
CA ILE A 174 13.91 -13.72 17.38
C ILE A 174 14.44 -12.68 18.37
N ASP A 175 13.56 -11.86 18.94
CA ASP A 175 13.96 -10.80 19.88
C ASP A 175 14.63 -11.37 21.15
N ARG A 176 14.18 -12.54 21.62
CA ARG A 176 14.77 -13.23 22.79
C ARG A 176 16.18 -13.78 22.53
N ASN A 177 16.52 -14.09 21.28
CA ASN A 177 17.83 -14.64 20.90
C ASN A 177 18.83 -13.54 20.43
N SER A 178 18.42 -12.28 20.51
CA SER A 178 19.22 -11.11 20.08
C SER A 178 19.84 -10.36 21.26
N VAL A 179 19.71 -10.89 22.51
CA VAL A 179 20.30 -10.35 23.75
C VAL A 179 21.52 -11.19 24.16
#